data_618c0a37c0aaaa6f41e4a376507220f9
#
_entry.id   618c0a37c0aaaa6f41e4a376507220f9
#
_cell.length_a   1.000
_cell.length_b   1.000
_cell.length_c   1.000
_cell.angle_alpha   90.00
_cell.angle_beta   90.00
_cell.angle_gamma   90.00
#
_symmetry.space_group_name_H-M   'P 1'
#
loop_
_entity.id
_entity.type
_entity.pdbx_description
1 polymer ?
#
loop_
_entity_poly.entity_id
_entity_poly.type
_entity_poly.pdbx_seq_one_letter_code
_entity_poly.pdbx_strand_id
1 'polypeptide(L)'
;NIVNQAIEKKLVGGNEFFTDSTHIKANANKKKFKVEVTTKIKKRKLDLEKEINEERNKKGKKPFEYKEEQVVKKQKINTTDPDSGYYHRDHKEEGFMYLDHRTVDGKNNIIIDCHITPGNTHDSEPYIDRLNQIEKNFGFIANKVALDSGYYSLDILKQLDKRGVFSVIGYRRFSKAKDTKYYKYIQEKDIFVDIRTGEIFEYKNIARNGYKEYRSADKTEKKKIRRHIDAQHYDLAKIRRLSKEGKALYKRRKQTIERSFADSKQNHGYRYAQYRGKAKVQSYAWLSCCVQNMKT
;
A
#
# COMPACT_ATOMS: atom_id res chain seq x y z
N ASN A 1 -12.99 -7.16 -22.63
CA ASN A 1 -14.19 -7.75 -23.22
C ASN A 1 -15.15 -8.30 -22.14
N ILE A 2 -14.80 -9.34 -21.35
CA ILE A 2 -15.68 -9.91 -20.30
C ILE A 2 -16.15 -8.86 -19.29
N VAL A 3 -15.26 -7.98 -18.82
CA VAL A 3 -15.63 -6.91 -17.87
C VAL A 3 -16.63 -5.94 -18.53
N ASN A 4 -16.45 -5.58 -19.82
CA ASN A 4 -17.39 -4.71 -20.53
C ASN A 4 -18.78 -5.34 -20.62
N GLN A 5 -18.86 -6.65 -20.93
CA GLN A 5 -20.14 -7.37 -20.92
C GLN A 5 -20.80 -7.37 -19.54
N ALA A 6 -20.01 -7.51 -18.46
CA ALA A 6 -20.51 -7.40 -17.10
C ALA A 6 -21.01 -5.98 -16.76
N ILE A 7 -20.37 -4.96 -17.31
CA ILE A 7 -20.82 -3.55 -17.17
C ILE A 7 -22.15 -3.35 -17.91
N GLU A 8 -22.25 -3.79 -19.17
CA GLU A 8 -23.47 -3.71 -19.97
C GLU A 8 -24.65 -4.39 -19.27
N LYS A 9 -24.39 -5.53 -18.62
CA LYS A 9 -25.38 -6.27 -17.81
C LYS A 9 -25.62 -5.67 -16.43
N LYS A 10 -25.00 -4.52 -16.11
CA LYS A 10 -25.12 -3.83 -14.82
C LYS A 10 -24.65 -4.69 -13.62
N LEU A 11 -23.76 -5.63 -13.84
CA LEU A 11 -23.18 -6.48 -12.79
C LEU A 11 -22.04 -5.79 -12.02
N VAL A 12 -21.43 -4.76 -12.59
CA VAL A 12 -20.36 -3.97 -11.97
C VAL A 12 -20.94 -2.69 -11.37
N GLY A 13 -20.54 -2.36 -10.13
CA GLY A 13 -20.95 -1.14 -9.44
C GLY A 13 -20.07 0.05 -9.76
N GLY A 14 -18.79 -0.16 -9.95
CA GLY A 14 -17.79 0.84 -10.32
C GLY A 14 -17.39 1.83 -9.21
N ASN A 15 -17.79 1.59 -7.97
CA ASN A 15 -17.60 2.56 -6.89
C ASN A 15 -17.00 1.99 -5.59
N GLU A 16 -17.09 0.69 -5.35
CA GLU A 16 -16.49 0.03 -4.17
C GLU A 16 -15.48 -1.03 -4.61
N PHE A 17 -14.20 -0.86 -4.26
CA PHE A 17 -13.15 -1.76 -4.71
C PHE A 17 -12.45 -2.45 -3.54
N PHE A 18 -12.17 -3.72 -3.74
CA PHE A 18 -11.42 -4.57 -2.83
C PHE A 18 -10.15 -5.03 -3.53
N THR A 19 -8.99 -4.59 -3.04
CA THR A 19 -7.71 -4.93 -3.65
C THR A 19 -6.83 -5.69 -2.66
N ASP A 20 -6.16 -6.69 -3.18
CA ASP A 20 -5.17 -7.47 -2.45
C ASP A 20 -4.19 -8.12 -3.43
N SER A 21 -3.18 -8.80 -2.92
CA SER A 21 -2.22 -9.53 -3.71
C SER A 21 -2.05 -10.96 -3.21
N THR A 22 -1.66 -11.85 -4.13
CA THR A 22 -1.35 -13.23 -3.78
C THR A 22 -0.15 -13.75 -4.56
N HIS A 23 0.69 -14.54 -3.88
CA HIS A 23 1.83 -15.18 -4.52
C HIS A 23 1.42 -16.42 -5.31
N ILE A 24 2.04 -16.56 -6.49
CA ILE A 24 1.96 -17.70 -7.38
C ILE A 24 3.40 -18.25 -7.50
N LYS A 25 3.61 -19.53 -7.25
CA LYS A 25 4.93 -20.14 -7.38
C LYS A 25 5.35 -20.13 -8.86
N ALA A 26 6.53 -19.60 -9.14
CA ALA A 26 7.06 -19.58 -10.50
C ALA A 26 7.44 -20.99 -10.98
N ASN A 27 7.32 -21.22 -12.27
CA ASN A 27 7.84 -22.42 -12.91
C ASN A 27 9.38 -22.32 -13.06
N ALA A 28 10.06 -22.29 -11.93
CA ALA A 28 11.46 -21.98 -11.80
C ALA A 28 12.17 -22.99 -10.90
N ASN A 29 13.38 -23.41 -11.29
CA ASN A 29 14.20 -24.26 -10.41
C ASN A 29 14.77 -23.41 -9.27
N LYS A 30 14.35 -23.70 -8.04
CA LYS A 30 14.73 -22.94 -6.82
C LYS A 30 16.26 -22.88 -6.60
N LYS A 31 17.01 -23.89 -7.06
CA LYS A 31 18.46 -23.98 -6.88
C LYS A 31 19.27 -23.30 -8.01
N LYS A 32 18.65 -22.98 -9.15
CA LYS A 32 19.31 -22.39 -10.32
C LYS A 32 19.12 -20.87 -10.34
N PHE A 33 20.04 -20.13 -9.74
CA PHE A 33 20.01 -18.67 -9.73
C PHE A 33 21.40 -18.06 -9.77
N LYS A 34 21.48 -16.83 -10.21
CA LYS A 34 22.64 -15.95 -10.10
C LYS A 34 22.37 -14.87 -9.07
N VAL A 35 23.40 -14.39 -8.39
CA VAL A 35 23.30 -13.21 -7.53
C VAL A 35 23.81 -12.02 -8.33
N GLU A 36 22.94 -11.09 -8.62
CA GLU A 36 23.31 -9.84 -9.28
C GLU A 36 23.31 -8.69 -8.29
N VAL A 37 24.28 -7.80 -8.46
CA VAL A 37 24.39 -6.56 -7.69
C VAL A 37 23.89 -5.44 -8.58
N THR A 38 22.77 -4.84 -8.22
CA THR A 38 22.21 -3.71 -8.95
C THR A 38 22.28 -2.46 -8.11
N THR A 39 22.78 -1.37 -8.68
CA THR A 39 22.70 -0.05 -8.08
C THR A 39 21.40 0.60 -8.54
N LYS A 40 20.51 0.91 -7.59
CA LYS A 40 19.27 1.62 -7.86
C LYS A 40 19.33 3.00 -7.21
N ILE A 41 18.89 4.01 -7.95
CA ILE A 41 18.66 5.33 -7.38
C ILE A 41 17.37 5.25 -6.55
N LYS A 42 17.45 5.64 -5.29
CA LYS A 42 16.29 5.71 -4.41
C LYS A 42 15.35 6.80 -4.92
N LYS A 43 14.10 6.41 -5.24
CA LYS A 43 13.09 7.37 -5.68
C LYS A 43 12.90 8.46 -4.63
N ARG A 44 13.18 9.70 -5.01
CA ARG A 44 12.96 10.87 -4.16
C ARG A 44 11.47 11.14 -4.00
N LYS A 45 11.09 11.63 -2.84
CA LYS A 45 9.72 12.07 -2.53
C LYS A 45 9.65 13.59 -2.65
N LEU A 46 9.69 14.08 -3.88
CA LEU A 46 9.82 15.51 -4.20
C LEU A 46 8.74 16.36 -3.50
N ASP A 47 7.49 15.91 -3.47
CA ASP A 47 6.41 16.62 -2.79
C ASP A 47 6.67 16.76 -1.29
N LEU A 48 7.09 15.67 -0.64
CA LEU A 48 7.43 15.69 0.79
C LEU A 48 8.64 16.58 1.08
N GLU A 49 9.68 16.51 0.24
CA GLU A 49 10.88 17.36 0.36
C GLU A 49 10.52 18.84 0.26
N LYS A 50 9.62 19.19 -0.68
CA LYS A 50 9.10 20.54 -0.87
C LYS A 50 8.30 21.00 0.36
N GLU A 51 7.35 20.21 0.83
CA GLU A 51 6.55 20.50 2.02
C GLU A 51 7.42 20.70 3.27
N ILE A 52 8.46 19.87 3.46
CA ILE A 52 9.40 20.02 4.57
C ILE A 52 10.16 21.36 4.47
N ASN A 53 10.64 21.73 3.29
CA ASN A 53 11.38 22.96 3.09
C ASN A 53 10.49 24.20 3.23
N GLU A 54 9.24 24.14 2.79
CA GLU A 54 8.25 25.20 3.02
C GLU A 54 8.01 25.40 4.52
N GLU A 55 7.84 24.31 5.28
CA GLU A 55 7.66 24.37 6.73
C GLU A 55 8.89 24.96 7.43
N ARG A 56 10.10 24.61 6.99
CA ARG A 56 11.36 25.17 7.52
C ARG A 56 11.46 26.68 7.25
N ASN A 57 11.13 27.10 6.02
CA ASN A 57 11.13 28.52 5.64
C ASN A 57 10.14 29.34 6.47
N LYS A 58 8.91 28.83 6.70
CA LYS A 58 7.92 29.45 7.61
C LYS A 58 8.44 29.67 9.03
N LYS A 59 9.37 28.80 9.47
CA LYS A 59 9.98 28.87 10.82
C LYS A 59 11.37 29.52 10.80
N GLY A 60 11.74 30.24 9.72
CA GLY A 60 13.02 30.94 9.61
C GLY A 60 14.25 30.04 9.55
N LYS A 61 14.10 28.79 9.15
CA LYS A 61 15.20 27.81 9.07
C LYS A 61 15.62 27.58 7.62
N LYS A 62 16.93 27.44 7.38
CA LYS A 62 17.48 27.12 6.06
C LYS A 62 16.88 25.84 5.50
N PRO A 63 16.51 25.78 4.20
CA PRO A 63 16.01 24.57 3.57
C PRO A 63 17.05 23.44 3.60
N PHE A 64 16.57 22.20 3.53
CA PHE A 64 17.46 21.06 3.35
C PHE A 64 17.81 20.88 1.89
N GLU A 65 19.07 20.58 1.63
CA GLU A 65 19.52 20.04 0.33
C GLU A 65 19.35 18.52 0.34
N TYR A 66 18.65 18.01 -0.66
CA TYR A 66 18.43 16.58 -0.87
C TYR A 66 19.25 16.11 -2.06
N LYS A 67 20.13 15.14 -1.82
CA LYS A 67 20.94 14.50 -2.86
C LYS A 67 20.31 13.17 -3.27
N GLU A 68 20.61 12.73 -4.49
CA GLU A 68 20.25 11.39 -4.92
C GLU A 68 21.03 10.35 -4.12
N GLU A 69 20.30 9.41 -3.53
CA GLU A 69 20.90 8.29 -2.79
C GLU A 69 20.92 7.04 -3.70
N GLN A 70 22.12 6.50 -3.89
CA GLN A 70 22.28 5.21 -4.55
C GLN A 70 22.20 4.10 -3.52
N VAL A 71 21.38 3.09 -3.81
CA VAL A 71 21.26 1.91 -2.95
C VAL A 71 21.72 0.68 -3.75
N VAL A 72 22.74 0.04 -3.26
CA VAL A 72 23.22 -1.23 -3.80
C VAL A 72 22.36 -2.35 -3.26
N LYS A 73 21.71 -3.10 -4.15
CA LYS A 73 20.89 -4.27 -3.80
C LYS A 73 21.48 -5.53 -4.43
N LYS A 74 21.67 -6.55 -3.61
CA LYS A 74 21.95 -7.91 -4.08
C LYS A 74 20.61 -8.60 -4.32
N GLN A 75 20.41 -9.13 -5.51
CA GLN A 75 19.16 -9.78 -5.92
C GLN A 75 19.46 -11.16 -6.49
N LYS A 76 18.72 -12.18 -6.07
CA LYS A 76 18.76 -13.51 -6.69
C LYS A 76 17.91 -13.48 -7.96
N ILE A 77 18.49 -13.80 -9.09
CA ILE A 77 17.79 -13.90 -10.39
C ILE A 77 17.81 -15.36 -10.83
N ASN A 78 16.63 -15.90 -11.06
CA ASN A 78 16.50 -17.29 -11.53
C ASN A 78 16.97 -17.41 -12.97
N THR A 79 17.72 -18.48 -13.29
CA THR A 79 18.25 -18.69 -14.65
C THR A 79 17.22 -19.34 -15.58
N THR A 80 16.19 -20.00 -15.04
CA THR A 80 15.15 -20.67 -15.84
C THR A 80 13.91 -19.79 -16.03
N ASP A 81 13.66 -18.84 -15.13
CA ASP A 81 12.59 -17.85 -15.22
C ASP A 81 13.06 -16.51 -14.61
N PRO A 82 13.83 -15.71 -15.38
CA PRO A 82 14.44 -14.47 -14.88
C PRO A 82 13.45 -13.40 -14.44
N ASP A 83 12.22 -13.42 -14.98
CA ASP A 83 11.17 -12.47 -14.63
C ASP A 83 10.54 -12.73 -13.26
N SER A 84 10.78 -13.90 -12.68
CA SER A 84 10.28 -14.24 -11.34
C SER A 84 11.10 -13.56 -10.25
N GLY A 85 10.44 -13.17 -9.16
CA GLY A 85 11.11 -12.56 -8.00
C GLY A 85 11.35 -13.55 -6.88
N TYR A 86 12.54 -13.49 -6.23
CA TYR A 86 12.79 -14.30 -5.04
C TYR A 86 12.07 -13.71 -3.83
N TYR A 87 11.06 -14.44 -3.34
CA TYR A 87 10.31 -14.09 -2.15
C TYR A 87 10.89 -14.79 -0.93
N HIS A 88 11.13 -14.02 0.13
CA HIS A 88 11.55 -14.52 1.43
C HIS A 88 10.79 -13.80 2.52
N ARG A 89 10.20 -14.56 3.41
CA ARG A 89 9.53 -14.04 4.62
C ARG A 89 9.56 -15.11 5.69
N ASP A 90 9.90 -14.73 6.92
CA ASP A 90 9.94 -15.62 8.07
C ASP A 90 8.63 -16.41 8.20
N HIS A 91 8.77 -17.71 8.49
CA HIS A 91 7.67 -18.66 8.66
C HIS A 91 6.76 -18.87 7.43
N LYS A 92 7.18 -18.45 6.23
CA LYS A 92 6.50 -18.74 4.96
C LYS A 92 7.44 -19.47 4.00
N GLU A 93 6.83 -20.18 3.04
CA GLU A 93 7.58 -20.81 1.97
C GLU A 93 8.31 -19.75 1.15
N GLU A 94 9.62 -19.92 1.00
CA GLU A 94 10.46 -19.04 0.20
C GLU A 94 10.77 -19.65 -1.17
N GLY A 95 10.99 -18.82 -2.16
CA GLY A 95 11.35 -19.24 -3.50
C GLY A 95 11.07 -18.19 -4.55
N PHE A 96 11.19 -18.57 -5.80
CA PHE A 96 10.85 -17.71 -6.93
C PHE A 96 9.35 -17.71 -7.15
N MET A 97 8.76 -16.52 -7.19
CA MET A 97 7.32 -16.33 -7.26
C MET A 97 6.98 -15.15 -8.16
N TYR A 98 5.74 -15.13 -8.60
CA TYR A 98 5.05 -13.94 -9.11
C TYR A 98 4.04 -13.46 -8.07
N LEU A 99 3.68 -12.20 -8.15
CA LEU A 99 2.65 -11.60 -7.30
C LEU A 99 1.50 -11.11 -8.19
N ASP A 100 0.31 -11.63 -7.96
CA ASP A 100 -0.93 -11.21 -8.61
C ASP A 100 -1.58 -10.12 -7.75
N HIS A 101 -1.60 -8.90 -8.26
CA HIS A 101 -2.34 -7.76 -7.71
C HIS A 101 -3.71 -7.73 -8.37
N ARG A 102 -4.75 -7.89 -7.58
CA ARG A 102 -6.11 -8.03 -8.09
C ARG A 102 -7.04 -7.02 -7.44
N THR A 103 -7.96 -6.46 -8.24
CA THR A 103 -9.04 -5.60 -7.75
C THR A 103 -10.39 -6.19 -8.16
N VAL A 104 -11.28 -6.29 -7.17
CA VAL A 104 -12.63 -6.83 -7.31
C VAL A 104 -13.64 -5.73 -7.01
N ASP A 105 -14.65 -5.58 -7.87
CA ASP A 105 -15.82 -4.72 -7.63
C ASP A 105 -16.73 -5.31 -6.56
N GLY A 106 -17.22 -4.46 -5.66
CA GLY A 106 -17.98 -4.87 -4.49
C GLY A 106 -19.44 -5.27 -4.74
N LYS A 107 -20.00 -5.04 -5.93
CA LYS A 107 -21.41 -5.30 -6.21
C LYS A 107 -21.70 -6.79 -6.38
N ASN A 108 -21.03 -7.43 -7.35
CA ASN A 108 -21.19 -8.87 -7.63
C ASN A 108 -19.86 -9.62 -7.67
N ASN A 109 -18.80 -9.08 -7.06
CA ASN A 109 -17.47 -9.70 -6.99
C ASN A 109 -16.79 -9.89 -8.37
N ILE A 110 -17.12 -9.07 -9.34
CA ILE A 110 -16.47 -9.08 -10.67
C ILE A 110 -15.02 -8.57 -10.51
N ILE A 111 -14.07 -9.34 -11.01
CA ILE A 111 -12.67 -8.96 -11.06
C ILE A 111 -12.50 -7.92 -12.17
N ILE A 112 -12.16 -6.69 -11.82
CA ILE A 112 -12.03 -5.59 -12.77
C ILE A 112 -10.58 -5.29 -13.14
N ASP A 113 -9.61 -5.77 -12.34
CA ASP A 113 -8.19 -5.63 -12.63
C ASP A 113 -7.38 -6.81 -12.10
N CYS A 114 -6.33 -7.18 -12.87
CA CYS A 114 -5.36 -8.20 -12.51
C CYS A 114 -4.01 -7.87 -13.12
N HIS A 115 -2.99 -7.74 -12.28
CA HIS A 115 -1.64 -7.33 -12.70
C HIS A 115 -0.56 -8.19 -12.04
N ILE A 116 0.31 -8.77 -12.87
CA ILE A 116 1.41 -9.62 -12.41
C ILE A 116 2.69 -8.82 -12.27
N THR A 117 3.37 -8.99 -11.14
CA THR A 117 4.71 -8.49 -10.88
C THR A 117 5.64 -9.60 -10.40
N PRO A 118 6.97 -9.40 -10.40
CA PRO A 118 7.88 -10.30 -9.68
C PRO A 118 7.49 -10.43 -8.21
N GLY A 119 7.63 -11.63 -7.64
CA GLY A 119 7.15 -11.93 -6.28
C GLY A 119 7.84 -11.18 -5.13
N ASN A 120 8.91 -10.46 -5.40
CA ASN A 120 9.61 -9.58 -4.46
C ASN A 120 9.19 -8.09 -4.58
N THR A 121 8.19 -7.79 -5.41
CA THR A 121 7.58 -6.46 -5.48
C THR A 121 6.70 -6.23 -4.25
N HIS A 122 6.71 -5.03 -3.69
CA HIS A 122 5.85 -4.71 -2.54
C HIS A 122 4.40 -4.45 -3.01
N ASP A 123 3.41 -4.94 -2.24
CA ASP A 123 1.98 -4.85 -2.58
C ASP A 123 1.53 -3.42 -2.92
N SER A 124 2.05 -2.43 -2.22
CA SER A 124 1.70 -1.01 -2.38
C SER A 124 2.30 -0.37 -3.64
N GLU A 125 3.32 -0.98 -4.27
CA GLU A 125 4.08 -0.34 -5.35
C GLU A 125 3.22 -0.07 -6.60
N PRO A 126 2.49 -1.03 -7.17
CA PRO A 126 1.69 -0.79 -8.38
C PRO A 126 0.28 -0.22 -8.10
N TYR A 127 -0.15 -0.12 -6.85
CA TYR A 127 -1.55 0.08 -6.51
C TYR A 127 -2.18 1.34 -7.13
N ILE A 128 -1.53 2.50 -7.00
CA ILE A 128 -2.08 3.77 -7.52
C ILE A 128 -2.12 3.76 -9.04
N ASP A 129 -1.10 3.21 -9.70
CA ASP A 129 -1.06 3.08 -11.16
C ASP A 129 -2.17 2.14 -11.66
N ARG A 130 -2.46 1.05 -10.91
CA ARG A 130 -3.57 0.15 -11.23
C ARG A 130 -4.92 0.80 -11.05
N LEU A 131 -5.09 1.61 -10.01
CA LEU A 131 -6.32 2.39 -9.81
C LEU A 131 -6.55 3.39 -10.97
N ASN A 132 -5.48 4.10 -11.39
CA ASN A 132 -5.52 4.97 -12.57
C ASN A 132 -5.88 4.21 -13.85
N GLN A 133 -5.38 2.98 -13.99
CA GLN A 133 -5.67 2.14 -15.16
C GLN A 133 -7.14 1.67 -15.18
N ILE A 134 -7.74 1.38 -14.03
CA ILE A 134 -9.17 1.05 -13.91
C ILE A 134 -10.01 2.26 -14.33
N GLU A 135 -9.68 3.45 -13.82
CA GLU A 135 -10.33 4.69 -14.20
C GLU A 135 -10.23 4.96 -15.71
N LYS A 136 -9.06 4.81 -16.29
CA LYS A 136 -8.81 4.99 -17.72
C LYS A 136 -9.59 3.99 -18.59
N ASN A 137 -9.64 2.71 -18.18
CA ASN A 137 -10.23 1.65 -18.98
C ASN A 137 -11.75 1.64 -18.93
N PHE A 138 -12.36 2.00 -17.79
CA PHE A 138 -13.78 1.81 -17.53
C PHE A 138 -14.50 3.07 -17.06
N GLY A 139 -13.80 4.18 -16.82
CA GLY A 139 -14.38 5.40 -16.27
C GLY A 139 -14.80 5.27 -14.81
N PHE A 140 -14.38 4.23 -14.10
CA PHE A 140 -14.76 4.00 -12.71
C PHE A 140 -13.92 4.85 -11.77
N ILE A 141 -14.58 5.63 -10.93
CA ILE A 141 -13.96 6.40 -9.85
C ILE A 141 -14.35 5.75 -8.53
N ALA A 142 -13.35 5.20 -7.85
CA ALA A 142 -13.59 4.57 -6.55
C ALA A 142 -14.10 5.58 -5.52
N ASN A 143 -15.28 5.32 -4.94
CA ASN A 143 -15.75 6.06 -3.76
C ASN A 143 -15.25 5.42 -2.46
N LYS A 144 -15.14 4.09 -2.44
CA LYS A 144 -14.68 3.33 -1.28
C LYS A 144 -13.67 2.27 -1.69
N VAL A 145 -12.63 2.10 -0.89
CA VAL A 145 -11.65 1.01 -1.07
C VAL A 145 -11.36 0.30 0.24
N ALA A 146 -11.17 -1.02 0.17
CA ALA A 146 -10.71 -1.81 1.31
C ALA A 146 -9.45 -2.59 0.93
N LEU A 147 -8.35 -2.34 1.65
CA LEU A 147 -7.01 -2.83 1.37
C LEU A 147 -6.41 -3.56 2.57
N ASP A 148 -5.48 -4.48 2.33
CA ASP A 148 -4.72 -5.10 3.41
C ASP A 148 -3.68 -4.15 4.01
N SER A 149 -3.13 -4.54 5.14
CA SER A 149 -2.09 -3.81 5.88
C SER A 149 -0.79 -3.59 5.08
N GLY A 150 -0.54 -4.38 4.05
CA GLY A 150 0.56 -4.19 3.10
C GLY A 150 0.48 -2.86 2.32
N TYR A 151 -0.72 -2.32 2.16
CA TYR A 151 -0.98 -1.05 1.48
C TYR A 151 -0.93 0.17 2.41
N TYR A 152 -0.69 -0.01 3.71
CA TYR A 152 -0.66 1.08 4.68
C TYR A 152 0.62 1.90 4.53
N SER A 153 0.62 2.81 3.57
CA SER A 153 1.71 3.75 3.31
C SER A 153 1.18 5.17 3.17
N LEU A 154 2.01 6.15 3.54
CA LEU A 154 1.63 7.56 3.47
C LEU A 154 1.27 7.98 2.04
N ASP A 155 2.05 7.52 1.06
CA ASP A 155 1.85 7.89 -0.34
C ASP A 155 0.46 7.43 -0.85
N ILE A 156 0.03 6.21 -0.50
CA ILE A 156 -1.30 5.70 -0.82
C ILE A 156 -2.39 6.49 -0.08
N LEU A 157 -2.21 6.76 1.22
CA LEU A 157 -3.18 7.52 2.01
C LEU A 157 -3.38 8.93 1.43
N LYS A 158 -2.29 9.65 1.12
CA LYS A 158 -2.35 10.98 0.50
C LYS A 158 -3.07 10.95 -0.86
N GLN A 159 -2.77 9.97 -1.71
CA GLN A 159 -3.38 9.84 -3.03
C GLN A 159 -4.88 9.54 -2.94
N LEU A 160 -5.30 8.66 -2.03
CA LEU A 160 -6.70 8.32 -1.83
C LEU A 160 -7.48 9.49 -1.20
N ASP A 161 -6.87 10.21 -0.25
CA ASP A 161 -7.50 11.39 0.36
C ASP A 161 -7.66 12.54 -0.65
N LYS A 162 -6.65 12.81 -1.50
CA LYS A 162 -6.73 13.80 -2.59
C LYS A 162 -7.87 13.50 -3.57
N ARG A 163 -8.22 12.24 -3.77
CA ARG A 163 -9.33 11.78 -4.62
C ARG A 163 -10.69 11.74 -3.91
N GLY A 164 -10.74 12.08 -2.62
CA GLY A 164 -11.95 11.97 -1.81
C GLY A 164 -12.41 10.54 -1.53
N VAL A 165 -11.55 9.55 -1.71
CA VAL A 165 -11.88 8.12 -1.55
C VAL A 165 -11.98 7.76 -0.08
N PHE A 166 -13.07 7.13 0.34
CA PHE A 166 -13.20 6.53 1.66
C PHE A 166 -12.36 5.24 1.74
N SER A 167 -11.14 5.38 2.21
CA SER A 167 -10.19 4.27 2.28
C SER A 167 -10.19 3.59 3.63
N VAL A 168 -10.28 2.25 3.63
CA VAL A 168 -10.12 1.41 4.83
C VAL A 168 -8.97 0.46 4.61
N ILE A 169 -7.86 0.71 5.30
CA ILE A 169 -6.63 -0.07 5.16
C ILE A 169 -6.34 -0.77 6.48
N GLY A 170 -6.00 -2.06 6.40
CA GLY A 170 -5.57 -2.84 7.55
C GLY A 170 -4.39 -2.19 8.27
N TYR A 171 -4.31 -2.33 9.57
CA TYR A 171 -3.25 -1.74 10.37
C TYR A 171 -2.34 -2.82 10.95
N ARG A 172 -1.04 -2.66 10.76
CA ARG A 172 -0.04 -3.44 11.50
C ARG A 172 0.30 -2.71 12.78
N ARG A 173 0.19 -3.40 13.90
CA ARG A 173 0.70 -2.90 15.17
C ARG A 173 2.23 -2.94 15.10
N PHE A 174 2.84 -1.77 14.95
CA PHE A 174 4.29 -1.66 15.10
C PHE A 174 4.62 -1.86 16.58
N SER A 175 5.51 -2.81 16.88
CA SER A 175 5.97 -3.05 18.24
C SER A 175 6.54 -1.75 18.82
N LYS A 176 6.17 -1.40 20.05
CA LYS A 176 6.67 -0.23 20.80
C LYS A 176 6.28 1.16 20.25
N ALA A 177 5.10 1.32 19.65
CA ALA A 177 4.52 2.66 19.58
C ALA A 177 4.43 3.20 21.01
N LYS A 178 5.19 4.27 21.30
CA LYS A 178 5.10 4.97 22.58
C LYS A 178 3.64 5.33 22.82
N ASP A 179 3.16 5.13 24.04
CA ASP A 179 1.77 5.41 24.39
C ASP A 179 1.51 6.91 24.24
N THR A 180 0.99 7.29 23.07
CA THR A 180 0.65 8.68 22.74
C THR A 180 -0.78 9.04 23.11
N LYS A 181 -1.52 8.14 23.76
CA LYS A 181 -2.95 8.33 24.08
C LYS A 181 -3.20 9.50 25.04
N TYR A 182 -2.20 9.85 25.82
CA TYR A 182 -2.28 10.97 26.78
C TYR A 182 -1.86 12.32 26.19
N TYR A 183 -1.40 12.37 24.95
CA TYR A 183 -0.96 13.60 24.29
C TYR A 183 -1.98 14.02 23.24
N LYS A 184 -2.61 15.17 23.46
CA LYS A 184 -3.56 15.77 22.51
C LYS A 184 -2.82 16.77 21.64
N TYR A 185 -2.91 16.60 20.32
CA TYR A 185 -2.39 17.59 19.36
C TYR A 185 -3.41 18.69 19.13
N ILE A 186 -2.99 19.94 19.23
CA ILE A 186 -3.79 21.15 18.95
C ILE A 186 -3.25 21.75 17.66
N GLN A 187 -3.97 21.53 16.57
CA GLN A 187 -3.52 21.86 15.21
C GLN A 187 -3.33 23.37 15.01
N GLU A 188 -4.24 24.19 15.54
CA GLU A 188 -4.22 25.66 15.40
C GLU A 188 -2.95 26.30 15.96
N LYS A 189 -2.44 25.74 17.04
CA LYS A 189 -1.23 26.22 17.74
C LYS A 189 0.03 25.42 17.40
N ASP A 190 -0.10 24.30 16.66
CA ASP A 190 1.00 23.35 16.36
C ASP A 190 1.74 22.89 17.62
N ILE A 191 0.99 22.51 18.69
CA ILE A 191 1.49 22.05 19.98
C ILE A 191 0.88 20.73 20.39
N PHE A 192 1.54 20.03 21.31
CA PHE A 192 0.94 18.92 22.07
C PHE A 192 0.71 19.32 23.53
N VAL A 193 -0.34 18.78 24.12
CA VAL A 193 -0.65 18.90 25.54
C VAL A 193 -0.78 17.52 26.16
N ASP A 194 -0.08 17.24 27.23
CA ASP A 194 -0.33 16.04 28.06
C ASP A 194 -1.60 16.28 28.86
N ILE A 195 -2.65 15.51 28.56
CA ILE A 195 -3.99 15.68 29.19
C ILE A 195 -4.01 15.33 30.69
N ARG A 196 -2.95 14.71 31.22
CA ARG A 196 -2.85 14.34 32.65
C ARG A 196 -2.21 15.45 33.49
N THR A 197 -1.19 16.12 32.91
CA THR A 197 -0.38 17.08 33.61
C THR A 197 -0.60 18.51 33.15
N GLY A 198 -1.23 18.71 31.98
CA GLY A 198 -1.35 20.01 31.33
C GLY A 198 -0.04 20.48 30.66
N GLU A 199 1.02 19.67 30.68
CA GLU A 199 2.33 20.02 30.12
C GLU A 199 2.21 20.27 28.61
N ILE A 200 2.83 21.40 28.17
CA ILE A 200 2.80 21.83 26.76
C ILE A 200 4.12 21.44 26.08
N PHE A 201 4.02 20.86 24.89
CA PHE A 201 5.14 20.52 24.03
C PHE A 201 5.09 21.38 22.78
N GLU A 202 6.10 22.21 22.59
CA GLU A 202 6.20 23.15 21.48
C GLU A 202 7.05 22.59 20.35
N TYR A 203 6.77 23.07 19.13
CA TYR A 203 7.55 22.73 17.96
C TYR A 203 9.01 23.16 18.11
N LYS A 204 9.93 22.26 17.88
CA LYS A 204 11.38 22.52 17.94
C LYS A 204 12.03 22.51 16.56
N ASN A 205 11.82 21.45 15.81
CA ASN A 205 12.38 21.30 14.46
C ASN A 205 11.62 20.25 13.66
N ILE A 206 11.97 20.15 12.36
CA ILE A 206 11.53 19.06 11.47
C ILE A 206 12.76 18.35 10.92
N ALA A 207 12.71 17.03 10.89
CA ALA A 207 13.77 16.18 10.34
C ALA A 207 13.59 15.97 8.83
N ARG A 208 14.65 15.55 8.12
CA ARG A 208 14.63 15.27 6.66
C ARG A 208 13.60 14.22 6.21
N ASN A 209 13.15 13.37 7.12
CA ASN A 209 12.13 12.36 6.89
C ASN A 209 10.69 12.82 7.20
N GLY A 210 10.48 14.14 7.40
CA GLY A 210 9.17 14.74 7.61
C GLY A 210 8.63 14.66 9.05
N TYR A 211 9.40 14.15 10.01
CA TYR A 211 8.97 14.15 11.41
C TYR A 211 9.28 15.47 12.09
N LYS A 212 8.25 16.20 12.54
CA LYS A 212 8.31 17.31 13.46
C LYS A 212 8.64 16.79 14.86
N GLU A 213 9.54 17.46 15.58
CA GLU A 213 9.89 17.17 16.97
C GLU A 213 9.34 18.29 17.86
N TYR A 214 8.61 17.89 18.88
CA TYR A 214 8.06 18.77 19.93
C TYR A 214 8.73 18.44 21.23
N ARG A 215 9.08 19.47 21.99
CA ARG A 215 9.72 19.34 23.31
C ARG A 215 8.91 20.07 24.35
N SER A 216 9.00 19.60 25.59
CA SER A 216 8.44 20.29 26.73
C SER A 216 8.94 21.75 26.80
N ALA A 217 8.03 22.66 27.12
CA ALA A 217 8.37 24.05 27.40
C ALA A 217 9.24 24.14 28.68
N ASP A 218 9.05 23.21 29.61
CA ASP A 218 9.92 23.04 30.75
C ASP A 218 11.22 22.31 30.35
N LYS A 219 12.33 23.04 30.41
CA LYS A 219 13.66 22.55 29.99
C LYS A 219 14.23 21.43 30.85
N THR A 220 13.64 21.16 32.04
CA THR A 220 14.10 20.12 32.96
C THR A 220 13.82 18.72 32.47
N GLU A 221 12.76 18.50 31.63
CA GLU A 221 12.41 17.21 31.12
C GLU A 221 12.90 16.96 29.66
N LYS A 222 13.63 15.85 29.47
CA LYS A 222 14.12 15.41 28.15
C LYS A 222 13.04 14.72 27.29
N LYS A 223 11.77 14.87 27.65
CA LYS A 223 10.67 14.23 26.86
C LYS A 223 10.53 14.91 25.51
N LYS A 224 10.30 14.08 24.48
CA LYS A 224 10.05 14.54 23.13
C LYS A 224 8.95 13.74 22.46
N ILE A 225 8.11 14.43 21.73
CA ILE A 225 7.04 13.87 20.89
C ILE A 225 7.43 14.07 19.44
N ARG A 226 7.12 13.10 18.58
CA ARG A 226 7.33 13.20 17.14
C ARG A 226 6.03 12.99 16.41
N ARG A 227 5.75 13.86 15.45
CA ARG A 227 4.60 13.77 14.55
C ARG A 227 5.04 14.02 13.12
N HIS A 228 4.63 13.16 12.18
CA HIS A 228 4.91 13.38 10.76
C HIS A 228 4.14 14.61 10.25
N ILE A 229 4.70 15.38 9.32
CA ILE A 229 4.03 16.56 8.73
C ILE A 229 2.66 16.19 8.13
N ASP A 230 2.56 15.00 7.52
CA ASP A 230 1.34 14.45 6.94
C ASP A 230 0.57 13.52 7.89
N ALA A 231 0.76 13.62 9.21
CA ALA A 231 0.12 12.73 10.17
C ALA A 231 -1.42 12.79 10.12
N GLN A 232 -1.99 13.86 9.60
CA GLN A 232 -3.44 13.99 9.36
C GLN A 232 -4.01 12.82 8.52
N HIS A 233 -3.28 12.34 7.52
CA HIS A 233 -3.71 11.22 6.69
C HIS A 233 -3.74 9.91 7.47
N TYR A 234 -2.79 9.71 8.40
CA TYR A 234 -2.81 8.56 9.31
C TYR A 234 -3.97 8.65 10.31
N ASP A 235 -4.25 9.84 10.84
CA ASP A 235 -5.34 10.05 11.77
C ASP A 235 -6.69 9.80 11.08
N LEU A 236 -6.87 10.31 9.86
CA LEU A 236 -8.07 10.08 9.06
C LEU A 236 -8.26 8.59 8.72
N ALA A 237 -7.20 7.91 8.30
CA ALA A 237 -7.23 6.47 8.04
C ALA A 237 -7.61 5.67 9.30
N LYS A 238 -7.12 6.07 10.49
CA LYS A 238 -7.49 5.47 11.76
C LYS A 238 -8.97 5.68 12.08
N ILE A 239 -9.49 6.89 11.90
CA ILE A 239 -10.91 7.23 12.12
C ILE A 239 -11.79 6.38 11.21
N ARG A 240 -11.52 6.36 9.90
CA ARG A 240 -12.26 5.56 8.92
C ARG A 240 -12.26 4.07 9.29
N ARG A 241 -11.09 3.51 9.58
CA ARG A 241 -10.93 2.10 9.94
C ARG A 241 -11.69 1.70 11.20
N LEU A 242 -11.79 2.58 12.20
CA LEU A 242 -12.47 2.33 13.47
C LEU A 242 -13.97 2.62 13.43
N SER A 243 -14.45 3.34 12.41
CA SER A 243 -15.87 3.66 12.22
C SER A 243 -16.70 2.38 11.99
N LYS A 244 -18.00 2.45 12.23
CA LYS A 244 -18.95 1.35 11.96
C LYS A 244 -18.93 0.96 10.49
N GLU A 245 -18.95 1.95 9.60
CA GLU A 245 -18.88 1.77 8.15
C GLU A 245 -17.56 1.12 7.72
N GLY A 246 -16.42 1.61 8.22
CA GLY A 246 -15.11 1.07 7.89
C GLY A 246 -14.94 -0.39 8.33
N LYS A 247 -15.42 -0.75 9.52
CA LYS A 247 -15.41 -2.14 9.99
C LYS A 247 -16.27 -3.03 9.11
N ALA A 248 -17.46 -2.57 8.70
CA ALA A 248 -18.34 -3.32 7.82
C ALA A 248 -17.69 -3.52 6.43
N LEU A 249 -17.14 -2.46 5.84
CA LEU A 249 -16.45 -2.51 4.55
C LEU A 249 -15.23 -3.46 4.61
N TYR A 250 -14.40 -3.36 5.65
CA TYR A 250 -13.23 -4.24 5.80
C TYR A 250 -13.60 -5.72 5.95
N LYS A 251 -14.69 -6.03 6.65
CA LYS A 251 -15.20 -7.40 6.82
C LYS A 251 -15.58 -8.04 5.48
N ARG A 252 -16.09 -7.25 4.52
CA ARG A 252 -16.49 -7.73 3.19
C ARG A 252 -15.32 -8.25 2.34
N ARG A 253 -14.07 -7.92 2.65
CA ARG A 253 -12.89 -8.46 1.97
C ARG A 253 -12.88 -9.98 1.90
N LYS A 254 -13.34 -10.66 2.97
CA LYS A 254 -13.42 -12.13 3.04
C LYS A 254 -14.34 -12.71 1.97
N GLN A 255 -15.43 -12.02 1.67
CA GLN A 255 -16.44 -12.45 0.70
C GLN A 255 -16.16 -11.98 -0.73
N THR A 256 -15.19 -11.10 -0.92
CA THR A 256 -14.83 -10.50 -2.19
C THR A 256 -13.44 -10.98 -2.63
N ILE A 257 -12.42 -10.22 -2.37
CA ILE A 257 -11.05 -10.46 -2.88
C ILE A 257 -10.43 -11.75 -2.32
N GLU A 258 -10.62 -12.06 -1.03
CA GLU A 258 -10.05 -13.29 -0.45
C GLU A 258 -10.74 -14.53 -1.04
N ARG A 259 -12.06 -14.48 -1.26
CA ARG A 259 -12.81 -15.54 -1.94
C ARG A 259 -12.35 -15.71 -3.39
N SER A 260 -12.11 -14.63 -4.13
CA SER A 260 -11.61 -14.68 -5.51
C SER A 260 -10.27 -15.42 -5.59
N PHE A 261 -9.34 -15.15 -4.67
CA PHE A 261 -8.08 -15.89 -4.62
C PHE A 261 -8.24 -17.34 -4.19
N ALA A 262 -9.14 -17.63 -3.26
CA ALA A 262 -9.42 -18.99 -2.85
C ALA A 262 -9.95 -19.82 -4.02
N ASP A 263 -10.91 -19.30 -4.78
CA ASP A 263 -11.45 -19.94 -5.99
C ASP A 263 -10.36 -20.20 -7.03
N SER A 264 -9.53 -19.19 -7.36
CA SER A 264 -8.40 -19.35 -8.27
C SER A 264 -7.48 -20.51 -7.85
N LYS A 265 -7.13 -20.58 -6.58
CA LYS A 265 -6.16 -21.56 -6.06
C LYS A 265 -6.75 -22.98 -5.94
N GLN A 266 -8.04 -23.08 -5.65
CA GLN A 266 -8.70 -24.38 -5.46
C GLN A 266 -9.20 -24.97 -6.77
N ASN A 267 -9.78 -24.14 -7.64
CA ASN A 267 -10.51 -24.62 -8.81
C ASN A 267 -9.79 -24.38 -10.14
N HIS A 268 -8.76 -23.50 -10.18
CA HIS A 268 -8.10 -23.11 -11.43
C HIS A 268 -6.58 -23.38 -11.43
N GLY A 269 -6.08 -24.20 -10.50
CA GLY A 269 -4.65 -24.56 -10.43
C GLY A 269 -3.71 -23.38 -10.18
N TYR A 270 -4.22 -22.24 -9.68
CA TYR A 270 -3.52 -20.96 -9.61
C TYR A 270 -2.50 -20.83 -8.46
N ARG A 271 -2.08 -21.97 -7.88
CA ARG A 271 -0.97 -22.03 -6.92
C ARG A 271 0.39 -21.97 -7.59
N TYR A 272 0.46 -22.42 -8.85
CA TYR A 272 1.69 -22.56 -9.64
C TYR A 272 1.53 -21.87 -10.98
N ALA A 273 2.53 -21.12 -11.41
CA ALA A 273 2.58 -20.60 -12.76
C ALA A 273 2.82 -21.74 -13.74
N GLN A 274 1.89 -21.94 -14.70
CA GLN A 274 2.00 -22.96 -15.75
C GLN A 274 3.09 -22.59 -16.76
N TYR A 275 3.35 -21.29 -16.92
CA TYR A 275 4.26 -20.74 -17.92
C TYR A 275 5.44 -20.02 -17.26
N ARG A 276 6.52 -19.83 -18.01
CA ARG A 276 7.66 -18.98 -17.64
C ARG A 276 7.57 -17.64 -18.35
N GLY A 277 8.10 -16.62 -17.71
CA GLY A 277 8.10 -15.24 -18.18
C GLY A 277 6.82 -14.48 -17.82
N LYS A 278 7.01 -13.26 -17.37
CA LYS A 278 5.96 -12.39 -16.83
C LYS A 278 4.78 -12.21 -17.80
N ALA A 279 5.04 -12.03 -19.11
CA ALA A 279 3.99 -11.81 -20.09
C ALA A 279 3.03 -13.01 -20.21
N LYS A 280 3.57 -14.23 -20.23
CA LYS A 280 2.76 -15.45 -20.32
C LYS A 280 1.99 -15.70 -19.02
N VAL A 281 2.61 -15.42 -17.86
CA VAL A 281 1.95 -15.53 -16.56
C VAL A 281 0.84 -14.49 -16.43
N GLN A 282 1.03 -13.28 -16.96
CA GLN A 282 -0.01 -12.25 -17.04
C GLN A 282 -1.20 -12.71 -17.88
N SER A 283 -0.95 -13.29 -19.05
CA SER A 283 -2.03 -13.83 -19.92
C SER A 283 -2.80 -14.96 -19.24
N TYR A 284 -2.10 -15.86 -18.54
CA TYR A 284 -2.70 -16.90 -17.74
C TYR A 284 -3.58 -16.34 -16.59
N ALA A 285 -3.09 -15.29 -15.92
CA ALA A 285 -3.84 -14.61 -14.87
C ALA A 285 -5.13 -13.98 -15.43
N TRP A 286 -5.07 -13.32 -16.58
CA TRP A 286 -6.26 -12.76 -17.24
C TRP A 286 -7.27 -13.83 -17.60
N LEU A 287 -6.84 -14.95 -18.18
CA LEU A 287 -7.74 -16.08 -18.51
C LEU A 287 -8.41 -16.63 -17.26
N SER A 288 -7.67 -16.81 -16.16
CA SER A 288 -8.22 -17.26 -14.88
C SER A 288 -9.29 -16.28 -14.35
N CYS A 289 -9.01 -14.98 -14.41
CA CYS A 289 -9.96 -13.95 -14.00
C CYS A 289 -11.22 -13.93 -14.92
N CYS A 290 -11.03 -14.10 -16.22
CA CYS A 290 -12.15 -14.18 -17.17
C CYS A 290 -13.07 -15.36 -16.84
N VAL A 291 -12.51 -16.55 -16.61
CA VAL A 291 -13.30 -17.74 -16.25
C VAL A 291 -14.05 -17.54 -14.92
N GLN A 292 -13.44 -16.90 -13.93
CA GLN A 292 -14.13 -16.58 -12.68
C GLN A 292 -15.29 -15.61 -12.91
N ASN A 293 -15.08 -14.54 -13.68
CA ASN A 293 -16.14 -13.57 -13.99
C ASN A 293 -17.30 -14.18 -14.79
N MET A 294 -17.04 -15.21 -15.60
CA MET A 294 -18.09 -15.93 -16.34
C MET A 294 -18.96 -16.81 -15.46
N LYS A 295 -18.47 -17.21 -14.27
CA LYS A 295 -19.22 -18.02 -13.30
C LYS A 295 -20.07 -17.17 -12.35
N THR A 296 -19.78 -15.88 -12.25
CA THR A 296 -20.50 -14.93 -11.42
C THR A 296 -21.71 -14.38 -12.14
#